data_b7e420e4791d594b4774d8d86c89867d
#
_entry.id   b7e420e4791d594b4774d8d86c89867d
#
_cell.length_a   1.000
_cell.length_b   1.000
_cell.length_c   1.000
_cell.angle_alpha   90.00
_cell.angle_beta   90.00
_cell.angle_gamma   90.00
#
_symmetry.space_group_name_H-M   'P 1'
#
loop_
_entity.id
_entity.type
_entity.pdbx_description
1 polymer ?
#
loop_
_entity_poly.entity_id
_entity_poly.type
_entity_poly.pdbx_seq_one_letter_code
_entity_poly.pdbx_strand_id
1 'polypeptide(L)'
;MPLSKAQRMIADAPFRFRVAVCGRRFGKTHLAIRELAKYARQPDQRVWYVAPTYRMAKQIVWKKLKKKLLSINWVKKVNEQDLTLELVNGSEISLRGADNYDSLRGVGLNFIVIDEAADIDSEAWYEVLRPTLADTGGHALFLGTPKGMNWFKEIYDYHTTRTNWMSFQFTTLDGGNVPEDEVAQAREDLDARTFSQEFMATFENFSGIIAYAFGQHNIQSADAVNPNEPLILGTDFNVSPMSCTVMRRTRDGLHCVDEIVLYSSNTNELIDEIRNRYPKNPITIFPDPAGVQRKTSANGNTDIKILENAGFTVRYHRQHPLVKDRINSANSLFFQRDDKSTRFYIDPKCKHTIKSLQQFCYKEDTQIPDKDSGFDHMFDALTYAIQFLFPINKEVERVAPRAFGHQLA
;
A
#
# COMPACT_ATOMS: atom_id res chain seq x y z
N MET A 1 25.82 -23.27 9.21
CA MET A 1 24.94 -23.10 10.38
C MET A 1 23.56 -23.68 10.04
N PRO A 2 22.84 -24.31 10.95
CA PRO A 2 21.46 -24.69 10.73
C PRO A 2 20.57 -23.44 10.63
N LEU A 3 19.42 -23.57 10.00
CA LEU A 3 18.39 -22.50 9.98
C LEU A 3 17.78 -22.34 11.36
N SER A 4 17.45 -21.11 11.77
CA SER A 4 16.61 -20.84 12.94
C SER A 4 15.21 -21.45 12.77
N LYS A 5 14.41 -21.50 13.84
CA LYS A 5 13.03 -21.98 13.78
C LYS A 5 12.21 -21.16 12.76
N ALA A 6 12.29 -19.83 12.82
CA ALA A 6 11.60 -18.93 11.92
C ALA A 6 12.05 -19.12 10.46
N GLN A 7 13.36 -19.24 10.21
CA GLN A 7 13.87 -19.51 8.86
C GLN A 7 13.40 -20.86 8.31
N ARG A 8 13.30 -21.89 9.15
CA ARG A 8 12.75 -23.20 8.74
C ARG A 8 11.28 -23.10 8.35
N MET A 9 10.47 -22.37 9.11
CA MET A 9 9.07 -22.15 8.75
C MET A 9 8.91 -21.57 7.33
N ILE A 10 9.78 -20.64 6.95
CA ILE A 10 9.80 -20.09 5.59
C ILE A 10 10.28 -21.14 4.57
N ALA A 11 11.39 -21.83 4.88
CA ALA A 11 12.05 -22.77 3.96
C ALA A 11 11.22 -24.03 3.66
N ASP A 12 10.46 -24.52 4.65
CA ASP A 12 9.68 -25.74 4.57
C ASP A 12 8.24 -25.53 4.09
N ALA A 13 7.80 -24.27 3.95
CA ALA A 13 6.46 -23.95 3.48
C ALA A 13 6.26 -24.37 2.01
N PRO A 14 5.22 -25.19 1.70
CA PRO A 14 5.02 -25.79 0.37
C PRO A 14 4.32 -24.86 -0.62
N PHE A 15 4.57 -23.54 -0.55
CA PHE A 15 3.94 -22.58 -1.43
C PHE A 15 4.86 -22.18 -2.58
N ARG A 16 4.26 -21.95 -3.75
CA ARG A 16 5.00 -21.54 -4.94
C ARG A 16 5.64 -20.17 -4.78
N PHE A 17 4.92 -19.25 -4.15
CA PHE A 17 5.38 -17.88 -3.88
C PHE A 17 5.37 -17.64 -2.38
N ARG A 18 6.53 -17.28 -1.83
CA ARG A 18 6.73 -17.04 -0.40
C ARG A 18 7.27 -15.63 -0.21
N VAL A 19 6.63 -14.86 0.66
CA VAL A 19 7.02 -13.49 0.99
C VAL A 19 7.45 -13.48 2.45
N ALA A 20 8.70 -13.14 2.74
CA ALA A 20 9.23 -13.07 4.09
C ALA A 20 9.68 -11.63 4.42
N VAL A 21 8.84 -10.97 5.18
CA VAL A 21 9.07 -9.64 5.74
C VAL A 21 9.80 -9.80 7.05
N CYS A 22 11.05 -9.35 7.11
CA CYS A 22 11.93 -9.64 8.23
C CYS A 22 12.69 -8.41 8.71
N GLY A 23 12.82 -8.27 10.01
CA GLY A 23 13.66 -7.25 10.63
C GLY A 23 15.13 -7.35 10.20
N ARG A 24 15.88 -6.29 10.42
CA ARG A 24 17.33 -6.27 10.16
C ARG A 24 18.03 -7.39 10.94
N ARG A 25 19.08 -7.95 10.36
CA ARG A 25 19.88 -9.03 10.97
C ARG A 25 19.12 -10.34 11.27
N PHE A 26 17.90 -10.51 10.82
CA PHE A 26 17.15 -11.76 10.88
C PHE A 26 17.92 -12.96 10.27
N GLY A 27 18.78 -12.69 9.31
CA GLY A 27 19.53 -13.74 8.61
C GLY A 27 18.97 -14.08 7.24
N LYS A 28 18.29 -13.12 6.59
CA LYS A 28 17.74 -13.23 5.21
C LYS A 28 18.73 -13.84 4.22
N THR A 29 19.96 -13.33 4.20
CA THR A 29 21.03 -13.82 3.30
C THR A 29 21.36 -15.30 3.54
N HIS A 30 21.35 -15.77 4.79
CA HIS A 30 21.61 -17.17 5.10
C HIS A 30 20.49 -18.07 4.58
N LEU A 31 19.25 -17.66 4.77
CA LEU A 31 18.07 -18.32 4.23
C LEU A 31 18.12 -18.34 2.69
N ALA A 32 18.43 -17.21 2.03
CA ALA A 32 18.58 -17.13 0.58
C ALA A 32 19.58 -18.16 0.04
N ILE A 33 20.78 -18.22 0.60
CA ILE A 33 21.81 -19.19 0.18
C ILE A 33 21.33 -20.66 0.34
N ARG A 34 20.63 -20.96 1.42
CA ARG A 34 20.07 -22.29 1.67
C ARG A 34 18.99 -22.66 0.67
N GLU A 35 18.10 -21.74 0.34
CA GLU A 35 17.04 -21.96 -0.64
C GLU A 35 17.58 -22.07 -2.06
N LEU A 36 18.54 -21.23 -2.47
CA LEU A 36 19.22 -21.37 -3.77
C LEU A 36 19.86 -22.77 -3.90
N ALA A 37 20.60 -23.19 -2.88
CA ALA A 37 21.21 -24.54 -2.88
C ALA A 37 20.17 -25.67 -2.85
N LYS A 38 19.06 -25.50 -2.15
CA LYS A 38 17.96 -26.49 -2.08
C LYS A 38 17.35 -26.73 -3.45
N TYR A 39 17.01 -25.68 -4.19
CA TYR A 39 16.41 -25.79 -5.51
C TYR A 39 17.42 -26.28 -6.56
N ALA A 40 18.68 -25.85 -6.49
CA ALA A 40 19.74 -26.31 -7.40
C ALA A 40 20.14 -27.79 -7.19
N ARG A 41 19.60 -28.50 -6.18
CA ARG A 41 19.86 -29.94 -5.98
C ARG A 41 19.31 -30.83 -7.10
N GLN A 42 18.16 -30.45 -7.65
CA GLN A 42 17.64 -31.17 -8.82
C GLN A 42 18.58 -30.90 -9.99
N PRO A 43 18.80 -31.88 -10.88
CA PRO A 43 19.62 -31.68 -12.07
C PRO A 43 19.04 -30.59 -12.99
N ASP A 44 19.93 -29.90 -13.69
CA ASP A 44 19.60 -28.96 -14.77
C ASP A 44 18.70 -27.79 -14.37
N GLN A 45 18.77 -27.35 -13.12
CA GLN A 45 17.99 -26.22 -12.63
C GLN A 45 18.69 -24.89 -12.89
N ARG A 46 17.92 -23.89 -13.33
CA ARG A 46 18.34 -22.48 -13.34
C ARG A 46 17.75 -21.74 -12.16
N VAL A 47 18.64 -21.21 -11.32
CA VAL A 47 18.28 -20.59 -10.07
C VAL A 47 18.93 -19.21 -9.98
N TRP A 48 18.11 -18.19 -9.73
CA TRP A 48 18.61 -16.82 -9.61
C TRP A 48 18.47 -16.23 -8.22
N TYR A 49 19.47 -15.43 -7.85
CA TYR A 49 19.39 -14.46 -6.78
C TYR A 49 19.37 -13.07 -7.37
N VAL A 50 18.34 -12.30 -7.10
CA VAL A 50 18.16 -10.93 -7.59
C VAL A 50 18.19 -9.96 -6.42
N ALA A 51 19.02 -8.93 -6.52
CA ALA A 51 19.10 -7.79 -5.60
C ALA A 51 18.78 -6.48 -6.36
N PRO A 52 18.56 -5.35 -5.66
CA PRO A 52 18.31 -4.07 -6.30
C PRO A 52 19.37 -3.69 -7.34
N THR A 53 20.64 -3.95 -7.05
CA THR A 53 21.74 -3.71 -8.01
C THR A 53 22.66 -4.91 -8.11
N TYR A 54 23.32 -5.07 -9.27
CA TYR A 54 24.34 -6.08 -9.49
C TYR A 54 25.49 -5.99 -8.46
N ARG A 55 25.89 -4.77 -8.10
CA ARG A 55 26.90 -4.53 -7.07
C ARG A 55 26.47 -5.06 -5.70
N MET A 56 25.22 -4.84 -5.31
CA MET A 56 24.67 -5.36 -4.06
C MET A 56 24.63 -6.88 -4.06
N ALA A 57 24.16 -7.51 -5.14
CA ALA A 57 24.16 -8.98 -5.28
C ALA A 57 25.57 -9.56 -5.04
N LYS A 58 26.59 -8.94 -5.66
CA LYS A 58 28.00 -9.34 -5.48
C LYS A 58 28.48 -9.18 -4.03
N GLN A 59 28.21 -8.05 -3.40
CA GLN A 59 28.69 -7.76 -2.05
C GLN A 59 28.02 -8.64 -0.98
N ILE A 60 26.70 -8.87 -1.09
CA ILE A 60 25.91 -9.53 -0.06
C ILE A 60 26.09 -11.05 -0.10
N VAL A 61 26.02 -11.67 -1.28
CA VAL A 61 25.86 -13.13 -1.41
C VAL A 61 27.04 -13.80 -2.07
N TRP A 62 27.68 -13.23 -3.09
CA TRP A 62 28.62 -13.95 -3.97
C TRP A 62 29.72 -14.69 -3.22
N LYS A 63 30.48 -13.99 -2.39
CA LYS A 63 31.60 -14.58 -1.65
C LYS A 63 31.15 -15.72 -0.72
N LYS A 64 30.01 -15.55 -0.07
CA LYS A 64 29.46 -16.53 0.90
C LYS A 64 28.94 -17.77 0.19
N LEU A 65 28.16 -17.58 -0.88
CA LEU A 65 27.61 -18.67 -1.71
C LEU A 65 28.73 -19.48 -2.34
N LYS A 66 29.66 -18.84 -3.03
CA LYS A 66 30.81 -19.48 -3.66
C LYS A 66 31.63 -20.30 -2.66
N LYS A 67 32.03 -19.67 -1.50
CA LYS A 67 32.78 -20.39 -0.47
C LYS A 67 32.03 -21.63 0.04
N LYS A 68 30.71 -21.51 0.24
CA LYS A 68 29.90 -22.61 0.75
C LYS A 68 29.79 -23.76 -0.23
N LEU A 69 29.54 -23.49 -1.50
CA LEU A 69 29.37 -24.54 -2.51
C LEU A 69 30.70 -25.19 -2.91
N LEU A 70 31.79 -24.42 -2.95
CA LEU A 70 33.15 -24.97 -3.15
C LEU A 70 33.56 -25.88 -2.00
N SER A 71 33.22 -25.54 -0.73
CA SER A 71 33.60 -26.38 0.43
C SER A 71 32.96 -27.77 0.46
N ILE A 72 31.95 -28.00 -0.39
CA ILE A 72 31.30 -29.31 -0.51
C ILE A 72 31.53 -29.95 -1.91
N ASN A 73 32.51 -29.43 -2.65
CA ASN A 73 32.89 -29.90 -3.98
C ASN A 73 31.72 -29.98 -5.00
N TRP A 74 30.79 -29.07 -4.91
CA TRP A 74 29.59 -29.09 -5.75
C TRP A 74 29.66 -28.15 -6.97
N VAL A 75 30.69 -27.32 -7.06
CA VAL A 75 30.90 -26.35 -8.15
C VAL A 75 31.80 -26.97 -9.20
N LYS A 76 31.33 -27.01 -10.45
CA LYS A 76 32.08 -27.44 -11.63
C LYS A 76 32.88 -26.28 -12.23
N LYS A 77 32.25 -25.10 -12.35
CA LYS A 77 32.88 -23.90 -12.94
C LYS A 77 32.37 -22.63 -12.24
N VAL A 78 33.26 -21.67 -12.14
CA VAL A 78 32.96 -20.33 -11.60
C VAL A 78 33.14 -19.32 -12.71
N ASN A 79 32.12 -18.49 -12.96
CA ASN A 79 32.22 -17.29 -13.80
C ASN A 79 32.12 -16.05 -12.90
N GLU A 80 33.26 -15.41 -12.67
CA GLU A 80 33.35 -14.22 -11.79
C GLU A 80 32.81 -12.96 -12.45
N GLN A 81 32.79 -12.90 -13.78
CA GLN A 81 32.29 -11.76 -14.53
C GLN A 81 30.75 -11.73 -14.48
N ASP A 82 30.11 -12.85 -14.73
CA ASP A 82 28.65 -12.96 -14.77
C ASP A 82 28.05 -13.42 -13.45
N LEU A 83 28.87 -13.58 -12.39
CA LEU A 83 28.50 -14.07 -11.07
C LEU A 83 27.66 -15.36 -11.14
N THR A 84 28.15 -16.34 -11.90
CA THR A 84 27.47 -17.60 -12.17
C THR A 84 28.30 -18.79 -11.68
N LEU A 85 27.65 -19.75 -11.05
CA LEU A 85 28.20 -21.02 -10.61
C LEU A 85 27.52 -22.15 -11.41
N GLU A 86 28.28 -22.86 -12.23
CA GLU A 86 27.85 -24.12 -12.82
C GLU A 86 28.13 -25.25 -11.82
N LEU A 87 27.13 -26.08 -11.54
CA LEU A 87 27.21 -27.17 -10.58
C LEU A 87 27.49 -28.50 -11.29
N VAL A 88 27.99 -29.47 -10.54
CA VAL A 88 28.35 -30.81 -11.11
C VAL A 88 27.13 -31.58 -11.62
N ASN A 89 25.92 -31.24 -11.20
CA ASN A 89 24.67 -31.86 -11.66
C ASN A 89 24.00 -31.12 -12.82
N GLY A 90 24.71 -30.20 -13.48
CA GLY A 90 24.18 -29.42 -14.62
C GLY A 90 23.41 -28.17 -14.22
N SER A 91 23.10 -27.98 -12.94
CA SER A 91 22.38 -26.79 -12.48
C SER A 91 23.26 -25.55 -12.47
N GLU A 92 22.61 -24.38 -12.57
CA GLU A 92 23.26 -23.08 -12.59
C GLU A 92 22.66 -22.16 -11.51
N ILE A 93 23.52 -21.52 -10.74
CA ILE A 93 23.13 -20.45 -9.80
C ILE A 93 23.76 -19.15 -10.23
N SER A 94 22.94 -18.16 -10.59
CA SER A 94 23.40 -16.84 -11.04
C SER A 94 22.89 -15.72 -10.16
N LEU A 95 23.73 -14.70 -9.97
CA LEU A 95 23.36 -13.47 -9.27
C LEU A 95 23.10 -12.37 -10.28
N ARG A 96 22.02 -11.59 -10.07
CA ARG A 96 21.58 -10.53 -10.98
C ARG A 96 21.23 -9.26 -10.20
N GLY A 97 21.31 -8.10 -10.86
CA GLY A 97 20.77 -6.84 -10.39
C GLY A 97 19.47 -6.50 -11.11
N ALA A 98 18.53 -5.90 -10.41
CA ALA A 98 17.26 -5.42 -10.97
C ALA A 98 17.32 -3.97 -11.48
N ASP A 99 18.47 -3.31 -11.34
CA ASP A 99 18.74 -1.95 -11.85
C ASP A 99 18.63 -1.80 -13.38
N ASN A 100 18.70 -2.90 -14.11
CA ASN A 100 18.40 -2.98 -15.54
C ASN A 100 17.59 -4.26 -15.79
N TYR A 101 16.36 -4.29 -15.31
CA TYR A 101 15.52 -5.49 -15.32
C TYR A 101 15.13 -5.97 -16.72
N ASP A 102 15.10 -5.11 -17.73
CA ASP A 102 14.83 -5.53 -19.12
C ASP A 102 15.88 -6.53 -19.64
N SER A 103 17.12 -6.41 -19.17
CA SER A 103 18.19 -7.34 -19.52
C SER A 103 17.99 -8.77 -18.96
N LEU A 104 17.02 -8.96 -18.07
CA LEU A 104 16.71 -10.24 -17.43
C LEU A 104 15.64 -11.05 -18.17
N ARG A 105 15.15 -10.56 -19.31
CA ARG A 105 14.15 -11.25 -20.16
C ARG A 105 14.74 -12.49 -20.86
N GLY A 106 13.88 -13.41 -21.30
CA GLY A 106 14.22 -14.50 -22.21
C GLY A 106 14.86 -15.74 -21.57
N VAL A 107 14.76 -15.88 -20.24
CA VAL A 107 15.30 -17.02 -19.50
C VAL A 107 14.19 -17.76 -18.77
N GLY A 108 14.14 -19.10 -18.88
CA GLY A 108 13.28 -19.93 -18.04
C GLY A 108 13.96 -20.22 -16.71
N LEU A 109 13.30 -19.97 -15.59
CA LEU A 109 13.83 -20.15 -14.23
C LEU A 109 13.00 -21.16 -13.43
N ASN A 110 13.69 -22.02 -12.67
CA ASN A 110 13.05 -22.95 -11.75
C ASN A 110 12.86 -22.35 -10.36
N PHE A 111 13.73 -21.44 -9.95
CA PHE A 111 13.62 -20.74 -8.68
C PHE A 111 14.32 -19.38 -8.73
N ILE A 112 13.71 -18.41 -8.02
CA ILE A 112 14.27 -17.09 -7.84
C ILE A 112 14.15 -16.65 -6.38
N VAL A 113 15.22 -16.09 -5.85
CA VAL A 113 15.20 -15.28 -4.63
C VAL A 113 15.28 -13.82 -5.02
N ILE A 114 14.32 -13.00 -4.58
CA ILE A 114 14.32 -11.56 -4.73
C ILE A 114 14.61 -10.97 -3.34
N ASP A 115 15.82 -10.48 -3.15
CA ASP A 115 16.27 -9.96 -1.87
C ASP A 115 16.23 -8.43 -1.85
N GLU A 116 15.97 -7.84 -0.70
CA GLU A 116 15.64 -6.43 -0.49
C GLU A 116 14.53 -5.97 -1.46
N ALA A 117 13.46 -6.78 -1.53
CA ALA A 117 12.37 -6.62 -2.50
C ALA A 117 11.71 -5.24 -2.44
N ALA A 118 11.67 -4.60 -1.27
CA ALA A 118 11.12 -3.25 -1.10
C ALA A 118 11.88 -2.16 -1.89
N ASP A 119 13.13 -2.43 -2.29
CA ASP A 119 14.01 -1.51 -3.03
C ASP A 119 14.09 -1.82 -4.53
N ILE A 120 13.32 -2.77 -5.03
CA ILE A 120 13.24 -3.17 -6.44
C ILE A 120 11.96 -2.58 -7.05
N ASP A 121 12.05 -2.09 -8.28
CA ASP A 121 10.87 -1.64 -9.02
C ASP A 121 9.88 -2.77 -9.26
N SER A 122 8.60 -2.48 -9.08
CA SER A 122 7.51 -3.47 -9.22
C SER A 122 7.46 -4.08 -10.62
N GLU A 123 7.77 -3.29 -11.65
CA GLU A 123 7.83 -3.70 -13.06
C GLU A 123 8.83 -4.82 -13.28
N ALA A 124 9.97 -4.80 -12.55
CA ALA A 124 10.96 -5.88 -12.60
C ALA A 124 10.33 -7.25 -12.27
N TRP A 125 9.42 -7.27 -11.29
CA TRP A 125 8.68 -8.49 -10.96
C TRP A 125 7.57 -8.79 -11.96
N TYR A 126 6.64 -7.86 -12.15
CA TYR A 126 5.42 -8.15 -12.91
C TYR A 126 5.68 -8.36 -14.39
N GLU A 127 6.56 -7.59 -15.00
CA GLU A 127 6.78 -7.61 -16.43
C GLU A 127 7.91 -8.57 -16.87
N VAL A 128 8.90 -8.82 -16.01
CA VAL A 128 10.09 -9.56 -16.38
C VAL A 128 10.27 -10.86 -15.61
N LEU A 129 10.42 -10.78 -14.27
CA LEU A 129 10.81 -11.98 -13.49
C LEU A 129 9.66 -12.96 -13.29
N ARG A 130 8.42 -12.49 -13.16
CA ARG A 130 7.26 -13.38 -13.03
C ARG A 130 7.02 -14.24 -14.28
N PRO A 131 7.11 -13.71 -15.50
CA PRO A 131 7.07 -14.51 -16.74
C PRO A 131 8.15 -15.56 -16.84
N THR A 132 9.39 -15.32 -16.36
CA THR A 132 10.49 -16.32 -16.45
C THR A 132 10.22 -17.61 -15.67
N LEU A 133 9.25 -17.61 -14.76
CA LEU A 133 8.82 -18.77 -13.99
C LEU A 133 7.63 -19.53 -14.63
N ALA A 134 7.11 -19.07 -15.77
CA ALA A 134 5.89 -19.63 -16.33
C ALA A 134 6.12 -21.02 -16.93
N ASP A 135 7.14 -21.16 -17.76
CA ASP A 135 7.42 -22.39 -18.51
C ASP A 135 7.81 -23.57 -17.62
N THR A 136 8.52 -23.27 -16.53
CA THR A 136 9.06 -24.29 -15.61
C THR A 136 8.14 -24.59 -14.43
N GLY A 137 7.07 -23.80 -14.25
CA GLY A 137 6.31 -23.82 -13.01
C GLY A 137 7.12 -23.34 -11.80
N GLY A 138 8.18 -22.56 -12.04
CA GLY A 138 9.18 -22.16 -11.05
C GLY A 138 8.61 -21.42 -9.85
N HIS A 139 9.38 -21.40 -8.76
CA HIS A 139 9.02 -20.83 -7.47
C HIS A 139 9.75 -19.51 -7.20
N ALA A 140 9.20 -18.67 -6.33
CA ALA A 140 9.87 -17.46 -5.88
C ALA A 140 9.83 -17.30 -4.35
N LEU A 141 10.92 -16.73 -3.81
CA LEU A 141 11.05 -16.29 -2.43
C LEU A 141 11.43 -14.81 -2.42
N PHE A 142 10.52 -13.99 -1.88
CA PHE A 142 10.77 -12.56 -1.66
C PHE A 142 11.26 -12.36 -0.23
N LEU A 143 12.35 -11.62 -0.10
CA LEU A 143 12.96 -11.27 1.18
C LEU A 143 13.10 -9.76 1.25
N GLY A 144 12.85 -9.18 2.38
CA GLY A 144 13.07 -7.74 2.59
C GLY A 144 12.77 -7.30 4.00
N THR A 145 13.25 -6.11 4.33
CA THR A 145 12.76 -5.31 5.45
C THR A 145 11.65 -4.41 4.90
N PRO A 146 10.55 -4.16 5.61
CA PRO A 146 9.51 -3.25 5.13
C PRO A 146 10.07 -1.87 4.83
N LYS A 147 9.52 -1.19 3.84
CA LYS A 147 9.91 0.18 3.48
C LYS A 147 8.67 0.96 3.03
N GLY A 148 7.92 1.50 3.99
CA GLY A 148 6.63 2.13 3.72
C GLY A 148 5.59 1.15 3.15
N MET A 149 4.53 1.70 2.54
CA MET A 149 3.40 0.96 1.95
C MET A 149 3.57 0.78 0.44
N ASN A 150 4.64 0.13 0.00
CA ASN A 150 4.98 -0.08 -1.41
C ASN A 150 4.48 -1.44 -1.95
N TRP A 151 4.88 -1.81 -3.18
CA TRP A 151 4.50 -3.06 -3.83
C TRP A 151 4.88 -4.32 -3.02
N PHE A 152 5.93 -4.25 -2.18
CA PHE A 152 6.30 -5.36 -1.30
C PHE A 152 5.21 -5.64 -0.25
N LYS A 153 4.51 -4.58 0.23
CA LYS A 153 3.31 -4.74 1.06
C LYS A 153 2.16 -5.37 0.26
N GLU A 154 1.98 -4.97 -0.99
CA GLU A 154 0.92 -5.55 -1.84
C GLU A 154 1.09 -7.06 -2.01
N ILE A 155 2.30 -7.53 -2.35
CA ILE A 155 2.57 -8.97 -2.48
C ILE A 155 2.55 -9.71 -1.14
N TYR A 156 2.88 -9.03 -0.04
CA TYR A 156 2.69 -9.59 1.30
C TYR A 156 1.23 -9.92 1.55
N ASP A 157 0.29 -9.08 1.16
CA ASP A 157 -1.14 -9.29 1.36
C ASP A 157 -1.75 -10.38 0.43
N TYR A 158 -1.04 -10.83 -0.59
CA TYR A 158 -1.55 -11.87 -1.51
C TYR A 158 -1.88 -13.20 -0.83
N HIS A 159 -1.29 -13.51 0.33
CA HIS A 159 -1.64 -14.73 1.08
C HIS A 159 -3.11 -14.75 1.54
N THR A 160 -3.75 -13.60 1.64
CA THR A 160 -5.17 -13.49 2.03
C THR A 160 -6.13 -13.81 0.89
N THR A 161 -5.67 -13.72 -0.37
CA THR A 161 -6.53 -13.80 -1.56
C THR A 161 -6.08 -14.83 -2.59
N ARG A 162 -4.86 -15.38 -2.46
CA ARG A 162 -4.25 -16.29 -3.44
C ARG A 162 -3.72 -17.55 -2.76
N THR A 163 -4.21 -18.69 -3.17
CA THR A 163 -3.92 -20.00 -2.53
C THR A 163 -2.49 -20.50 -2.71
N ASN A 164 -1.76 -19.99 -3.70
CA ASN A 164 -0.37 -20.37 -3.99
C ASN A 164 0.66 -19.38 -3.41
N TRP A 165 0.23 -18.44 -2.58
CA TRP A 165 1.04 -17.47 -1.85
C TRP A 165 1.00 -17.72 -0.35
N MET A 166 2.15 -17.54 0.30
CA MET A 166 2.27 -17.52 1.76
C MET A 166 3.20 -16.40 2.19
N SER A 167 2.78 -15.64 3.18
CA SER A 167 3.55 -14.55 3.73
C SER A 167 3.92 -14.80 5.18
N PHE A 168 5.10 -14.32 5.55
CA PHE A 168 5.68 -14.44 6.87
C PHE A 168 6.16 -13.08 7.33
N GLN A 169 5.99 -12.80 8.61
CA GLN A 169 6.54 -11.61 9.24
C GLN A 169 7.30 -12.05 10.49
N PHE A 170 8.57 -11.66 10.56
CA PHE A 170 9.46 -12.01 11.66
C PHE A 170 10.31 -10.82 12.08
N THR A 171 10.42 -10.61 13.37
CA THR A 171 11.25 -9.58 13.98
C THR A 171 12.75 -9.90 13.87
N THR A 172 13.59 -8.96 14.23
CA THR A 172 15.03 -9.17 14.38
C THR A 172 15.33 -10.30 15.36
N LEU A 173 14.60 -10.38 16.48
CA LEU A 173 14.81 -11.39 17.54
C LEU A 173 14.46 -12.80 17.07
N ASP A 174 13.44 -12.96 16.22
CA ASP A 174 13.06 -14.27 15.67
C ASP A 174 14.18 -14.90 14.82
N GLY A 175 15.10 -14.10 14.32
CA GLY A 175 16.29 -14.56 13.62
C GLY A 175 17.31 -15.26 14.51
N GLY A 176 17.35 -14.91 15.78
CA GLY A 176 18.26 -15.47 16.77
C GLY A 176 19.74 -15.08 16.56
N ASN A 177 20.01 -14.00 15.82
CA ASN A 177 21.37 -13.56 15.50
C ASN A 177 21.78 -12.28 16.25
N VAL A 178 20.84 -11.63 16.93
CA VAL A 178 21.04 -10.37 17.66
C VAL A 178 20.61 -10.57 19.11
N PRO A 179 21.43 -10.18 20.08
CA PRO A 179 21.07 -10.21 21.49
C PRO A 179 19.89 -9.29 21.82
N GLU A 180 19.10 -9.61 22.83
CA GLU A 180 17.92 -8.81 23.22
C GLU A 180 18.30 -7.41 23.72
N ASP A 181 19.43 -7.27 24.42
CA ASP A 181 19.94 -6.01 24.92
C ASP A 181 20.30 -5.04 23.78
N GLU A 182 20.86 -5.55 22.68
CA GLU A 182 21.15 -4.76 21.48
C GLU A 182 19.85 -4.22 20.84
N VAL A 183 18.80 -5.05 20.81
CA VAL A 183 17.49 -4.61 20.29
C VAL A 183 16.83 -3.62 21.25
N ALA A 184 17.00 -3.79 22.57
CA ALA A 184 16.51 -2.84 23.56
C ALA A 184 17.20 -1.47 23.42
N GLN A 185 18.53 -1.46 23.25
CA GLN A 185 19.29 -0.23 23.02
C GLN A 185 18.86 0.47 21.71
N ALA A 186 18.69 -0.29 20.62
CA ALA A 186 18.20 0.27 19.37
C ALA A 186 16.80 0.92 19.50
N ARG A 187 15.98 0.41 20.43
CA ARG A 187 14.66 0.99 20.73
C ARG A 187 14.75 2.34 21.43
N GLU A 188 15.79 2.56 22.21
CA GLU A 188 16.04 3.85 22.87
C GLU A 188 16.64 4.88 21.90
N ASP A 189 17.48 4.40 20.95
CA ASP A 189 18.21 5.25 20.01
C ASP A 189 17.36 5.71 18.80
N LEU A 190 16.33 4.96 18.43
CA LEU A 190 15.52 5.19 17.23
C LEU A 190 14.14 5.72 17.57
N ASP A 191 13.58 6.54 16.68
CA ASP A 191 12.16 6.85 16.76
C ASP A 191 11.29 5.59 16.62
N ALA A 192 10.10 5.64 17.23
CA ALA A 192 9.24 4.46 17.35
C ALA A 192 8.88 3.82 15.99
N ARG A 193 8.73 4.61 14.91
CA ARG A 193 8.37 4.11 13.57
C ARG A 193 9.55 3.44 12.90
N THR A 194 10.73 4.07 12.95
CA THR A 194 11.97 3.47 12.44
C THR A 194 12.27 2.16 13.16
N PHE A 195 12.14 2.13 14.49
CA PHE A 195 12.31 0.90 15.27
C PHE A 195 11.30 -0.18 14.83
N SER A 196 10.01 0.17 14.74
CA SER A 196 8.97 -0.75 14.30
C SER A 196 9.26 -1.31 12.91
N GLN A 197 9.64 -0.47 11.94
CA GLN A 197 9.95 -0.92 10.60
C GLN A 197 11.20 -1.80 10.55
N GLU A 198 12.31 -1.35 11.12
CA GLU A 198 13.61 -1.97 10.95
C GLU A 198 13.81 -3.22 11.81
N PHE A 199 13.26 -3.25 13.04
CA PHE A 199 13.46 -4.33 14.00
C PHE A 199 12.24 -5.22 14.20
N MET A 200 11.03 -4.63 14.19
CA MET A 200 9.77 -5.39 14.35
C MET A 200 9.19 -5.85 13.02
N ALA A 201 9.79 -5.44 11.90
CA ALA A 201 9.37 -5.78 10.55
C ALA A 201 7.93 -5.33 10.21
N THR A 202 7.47 -4.22 10.79
CA THR A 202 6.14 -3.67 10.51
C THR A 202 6.19 -2.73 9.32
N PHE A 203 5.12 -2.72 8.54
CA PHE A 203 4.96 -1.73 7.47
C PHE A 203 4.48 -0.42 8.10
N GLU A 204 5.35 0.58 8.14
CA GLU A 204 5.08 1.87 8.76
C GLU A 204 4.89 2.97 7.70
N ASN A 205 3.99 3.91 7.99
CA ASN A 205 3.87 5.12 7.20
C ASN A 205 4.88 6.16 7.71
N PHE A 206 5.86 6.53 6.88
CA PHE A 206 6.86 7.54 7.22
C PHE A 206 6.35 8.98 6.99
N SER A 207 7.09 9.97 7.55
CA SER A 207 6.82 11.40 7.40
C SER A 207 6.63 11.81 5.93
N GLY A 208 5.59 12.60 5.68
CA GLY A 208 5.20 12.99 4.31
C GLY A 208 3.83 12.50 3.89
N ILE A 209 3.31 11.43 4.49
CA ILE A 209 1.96 10.94 4.25
C ILE A 209 0.93 11.94 4.78
N ILE A 210 -0.04 12.26 3.94
CA ILE A 210 -1.06 13.26 4.22
C ILE A 210 -2.06 12.75 5.25
N ALA A 211 -2.48 11.48 5.13
CA ALA A 211 -3.37 10.81 6.10
C ALA A 211 -2.55 10.15 7.23
N TYR A 212 -1.74 10.93 7.92
CA TYR A 212 -0.77 10.44 8.92
C TYR A 212 -1.37 9.74 10.14
N ALA A 213 -2.64 9.99 10.45
CA ALA A 213 -3.33 9.34 11.56
C ALA A 213 -4.09 8.06 11.13
N PHE A 214 -4.12 7.75 9.83
CA PHE A 214 -4.76 6.55 9.31
C PHE A 214 -3.87 5.33 9.53
N GLY A 215 -4.47 4.22 10.00
CA GLY A 215 -3.74 2.98 10.26
C GLY A 215 -4.64 1.75 10.27
N GLN A 216 -4.08 0.62 10.70
CA GLN A 216 -4.81 -0.65 10.76
C GLN A 216 -6.06 -0.59 11.66
N HIS A 217 -6.05 0.27 12.68
CA HIS A 217 -7.17 0.49 13.59
C HIS A 217 -8.41 1.09 12.91
N ASN A 218 -8.25 1.67 11.73
CA ASN A 218 -9.36 2.19 10.92
C ASN A 218 -9.98 1.13 10.00
N ILE A 219 -9.27 0.01 9.74
CA ILE A 219 -9.74 -1.01 8.80
C ILE A 219 -10.62 -2.02 9.53
N GLN A 220 -11.91 -2.02 9.20
CA GLN A 220 -12.91 -2.88 9.82
C GLN A 220 -13.97 -3.25 8.80
N SER A 221 -14.30 -4.55 8.72
CA SER A 221 -15.38 -5.04 7.86
C SER A 221 -16.71 -4.40 8.25
N ALA A 222 -17.48 -4.03 7.24
CA ALA A 222 -18.81 -3.47 7.40
C ALA A 222 -19.88 -4.54 7.17
N ASP A 223 -20.99 -4.45 7.91
CA ASP A 223 -22.19 -5.18 7.55
C ASP A 223 -22.73 -4.68 6.21
N ALA A 224 -23.49 -5.54 5.53
CA ALA A 224 -24.15 -5.16 4.29
C ALA A 224 -25.01 -3.90 4.47
N VAL A 225 -25.02 -3.03 3.47
CA VAL A 225 -25.86 -1.83 3.46
C VAL A 225 -27.32 -2.24 3.43
N ASN A 226 -28.10 -1.80 4.42
CA ASN A 226 -29.51 -2.09 4.48
C ASN A 226 -30.30 -1.26 3.43
N PRO A 227 -31.32 -1.82 2.79
CA PRO A 227 -32.25 -1.05 1.99
C PRO A 227 -32.87 0.08 2.84
N ASN A 228 -32.96 1.28 2.25
CA ASN A 228 -33.43 2.52 2.89
C ASN A 228 -32.50 3.14 3.94
N GLU A 229 -31.31 2.57 4.21
CA GLU A 229 -30.29 3.22 5.05
C GLU A 229 -29.78 4.50 4.39
N PRO A 230 -29.73 5.63 5.10
CA PRO A 230 -29.16 6.85 4.53
C PRO A 230 -27.65 6.72 4.27
N LEU A 231 -27.24 7.06 3.05
CA LEU A 231 -25.83 7.02 2.63
C LEU A 231 -25.29 8.43 2.38
N ILE A 232 -24.01 8.57 2.67
CA ILE A 232 -23.21 9.76 2.48
C ILE A 232 -22.17 9.44 1.41
N LEU A 233 -22.19 10.16 0.30
CA LEU A 233 -21.23 9.98 -0.77
C LEU A 233 -20.34 11.20 -0.87
N GLY A 234 -19.02 10.97 -0.95
CA GLY A 234 -18.05 12.00 -1.31
C GLY A 234 -17.60 11.77 -2.75
N THR A 235 -17.55 12.80 -3.60
CA THR A 235 -17.18 12.62 -5.01
C THR A 235 -16.13 13.62 -5.46
N ASP A 236 -15.18 13.13 -6.27
CA ASP A 236 -14.22 13.92 -7.02
C ASP A 236 -14.50 13.75 -8.52
N PHE A 237 -14.78 14.89 -9.21
CA PHE A 237 -15.17 14.91 -10.61
C PHE A 237 -13.94 14.92 -11.52
N ASN A 238 -13.36 13.75 -11.71
CA ASN A 238 -12.32 13.56 -12.70
C ASN A 238 -12.78 12.57 -13.78
N VAL A 239 -12.27 12.69 -14.99
CA VAL A 239 -12.65 11.81 -16.10
C VAL A 239 -12.03 10.43 -15.93
N SER A 240 -10.83 10.35 -15.34
CA SER A 240 -10.11 9.09 -15.20
C SER A 240 -9.04 9.17 -14.10
N PRO A 241 -9.32 8.65 -12.92
CA PRO A 241 -10.59 8.07 -12.48
C PRO A 241 -11.58 9.11 -11.92
N MET A 242 -12.88 8.92 -12.17
CA MET A 242 -13.93 9.52 -11.37
C MET A 242 -14.07 8.72 -10.08
N SER A 243 -13.96 9.40 -8.95
CA SER A 243 -13.84 8.78 -7.63
C SER A 243 -15.04 9.10 -6.73
N CYS A 244 -15.62 8.07 -6.11
CA CYS A 244 -16.70 8.24 -5.16
C CYS A 244 -16.53 7.27 -3.99
N THR A 245 -16.59 7.80 -2.76
CA THR A 245 -16.63 7.03 -1.53
C THR A 245 -18.06 6.93 -1.03
N VAL A 246 -18.46 5.74 -0.58
CA VAL A 246 -19.81 5.48 -0.02
C VAL A 246 -19.67 5.23 1.47
N MET A 247 -20.32 6.04 2.26
CA MET A 247 -20.20 6.02 3.72
C MET A 247 -21.58 5.94 4.39
N ARG A 248 -21.60 5.38 5.60
CA ARG A 248 -22.74 5.50 6.52
C ARG A 248 -22.31 6.30 7.76
N ARG A 249 -23.29 6.94 8.39
CA ARG A 249 -23.08 7.64 9.66
C ARG A 249 -22.94 6.62 10.78
N THR A 250 -21.92 6.78 11.62
CA THR A 250 -21.84 6.11 12.92
C THR A 250 -22.27 7.07 14.02
N ARG A 251 -22.26 6.65 15.27
CA ARG A 251 -22.67 7.48 16.42
C ARG A 251 -21.94 8.82 16.45
N ASP A 252 -20.64 8.84 16.18
CA ASP A 252 -19.80 10.04 16.30
C ASP A 252 -18.85 10.25 15.10
N GLY A 253 -18.99 9.46 14.05
CA GLY A 253 -18.13 9.50 12.89
C GLY A 253 -18.74 8.91 11.61
N LEU A 254 -17.89 8.24 10.82
CA LEU A 254 -18.24 7.64 9.54
C LEU A 254 -17.66 6.23 9.39
N HIS A 255 -18.36 5.36 8.65
CA HIS A 255 -17.84 4.10 8.15
C HIS A 255 -17.91 4.09 6.62
N CYS A 256 -16.77 4.10 5.94
CA CYS A 256 -16.70 3.92 4.49
C CYS A 256 -16.96 2.46 4.16
N VAL A 257 -18.09 2.19 3.53
CA VAL A 257 -18.60 0.84 3.32
C VAL A 257 -18.46 0.36 1.88
N ASP A 258 -18.23 1.26 0.93
CA ASP A 258 -17.99 0.92 -0.47
C ASP A 258 -17.26 2.08 -1.18
N GLU A 259 -16.76 1.81 -2.38
CA GLU A 259 -16.16 2.79 -3.27
C GLU A 259 -16.60 2.57 -4.72
N ILE A 260 -16.70 3.64 -5.49
CA ILE A 260 -16.97 3.61 -6.92
C ILE A 260 -15.81 4.32 -7.63
N VAL A 261 -15.16 3.62 -8.53
CA VAL A 261 -14.05 4.16 -9.34
C VAL A 261 -14.37 3.87 -10.80
N LEU A 262 -14.53 4.91 -11.58
CA LEU A 262 -14.87 4.80 -13.00
C LEU A 262 -13.77 5.46 -13.85
N TYR A 263 -13.36 4.78 -14.91
CA TYR A 263 -12.34 5.28 -15.84
C TYR A 263 -13.00 5.72 -17.14
N SER A 264 -12.48 6.81 -17.72
CA SER A 264 -13.02 7.38 -18.97
C SER A 264 -14.54 7.63 -18.90
N SER A 265 -15.01 8.16 -17.77
CA SER A 265 -16.41 8.26 -17.42
C SER A 265 -16.91 9.71 -17.28
N ASN A 266 -18.20 9.84 -17.05
CA ASN A 266 -18.87 11.11 -16.82
C ASN A 266 -19.88 11.04 -15.66
N THR A 267 -20.44 12.18 -15.27
CA THR A 267 -21.34 12.28 -14.12
C THR A 267 -22.63 11.46 -14.27
N ASN A 268 -23.13 11.24 -15.49
CA ASN A 268 -24.33 10.41 -15.71
C ASN A 268 -24.02 8.92 -15.43
N GLU A 269 -22.87 8.44 -15.87
CA GLU A 269 -22.44 7.05 -15.58
C GLU A 269 -22.24 6.82 -14.10
N LEU A 270 -21.71 7.82 -13.37
CA LEU A 270 -21.65 7.75 -11.91
C LEU A 270 -23.06 7.66 -11.29
N ILE A 271 -24.03 8.43 -11.79
CA ILE A 271 -25.42 8.38 -11.34
C ILE A 271 -26.02 6.99 -11.57
N ASP A 272 -25.80 6.42 -12.74
CA ASP A 272 -26.31 5.10 -13.09
C ASP A 272 -25.72 4.02 -12.17
N GLU A 273 -24.41 4.08 -11.91
CA GLU A 273 -23.73 3.16 -11.01
C GLU A 273 -24.25 3.28 -9.56
N ILE A 274 -24.43 4.52 -9.06
CA ILE A 274 -25.03 4.76 -7.75
C ILE A 274 -26.45 4.17 -7.66
N ARG A 275 -27.28 4.39 -8.66
CA ARG A 275 -28.67 3.87 -8.67
C ARG A 275 -28.71 2.35 -8.78
N ASN A 276 -27.80 1.76 -9.53
CA ASN A 276 -27.69 0.30 -9.65
C ASN A 276 -27.31 -0.35 -8.32
N ARG A 277 -26.34 0.22 -7.61
CA ARG A 277 -25.90 -0.34 -6.31
C ARG A 277 -26.86 -0.02 -5.16
N TYR A 278 -27.47 1.18 -5.18
CA TYR A 278 -28.26 1.71 -4.04
C TYR A 278 -29.62 2.24 -4.47
N PRO A 279 -30.48 1.41 -5.09
CA PRO A 279 -31.73 1.87 -5.73
C PRO A 279 -32.79 2.41 -4.76
N LYS A 280 -32.69 2.09 -3.45
CA LYS A 280 -33.68 2.46 -2.43
C LYS A 280 -33.12 3.35 -1.32
N ASN A 281 -31.82 3.60 -1.31
CA ASN A 281 -31.16 4.32 -0.23
C ASN A 281 -31.31 5.83 -0.41
N PRO A 282 -31.70 6.57 0.64
CA PRO A 282 -31.58 8.04 0.63
C PRO A 282 -30.10 8.45 0.54
N ILE A 283 -29.75 9.25 -0.47
CA ILE A 283 -28.37 9.60 -0.75
C ILE A 283 -28.14 11.09 -0.60
N THR A 284 -27.13 11.47 0.17
CA THR A 284 -26.59 12.84 0.20
C THR A 284 -25.18 12.82 -0.36
N ILE A 285 -24.93 13.62 -1.39
CA ILE A 285 -23.64 13.71 -2.08
C ILE A 285 -22.90 14.98 -1.65
N PHE A 286 -21.63 14.83 -1.31
CA PHE A 286 -20.69 15.90 -0.98
C PHE A 286 -19.61 15.95 -2.07
N PRO A 287 -19.85 16.70 -3.15
CA PRO A 287 -18.94 16.74 -4.31
C PRO A 287 -17.81 17.76 -4.11
N ASP A 288 -16.79 17.66 -4.98
CA ASP A 288 -15.85 18.74 -5.21
C ASP A 288 -16.59 20.03 -5.57
N PRO A 289 -16.39 21.14 -4.84
CA PRO A 289 -16.96 22.43 -5.18
C PRO A 289 -16.64 22.94 -6.60
N ALA A 290 -15.52 22.46 -7.20
CA ALA A 290 -15.20 22.78 -8.59
C ALA A 290 -16.27 22.31 -9.60
N GLY A 291 -17.12 21.35 -9.21
CA GLY A 291 -18.26 20.86 -9.99
C GLY A 291 -19.34 21.92 -10.30
N VAL A 292 -19.25 23.15 -9.75
CA VAL A 292 -20.08 24.31 -10.15
C VAL A 292 -19.64 24.94 -11.48
N GLN A 293 -18.47 24.59 -12.01
CA GLN A 293 -17.97 25.15 -13.26
C GLN A 293 -18.76 24.59 -14.44
N ARG A 294 -19.16 25.48 -15.34
CA ARG A 294 -19.88 25.10 -16.57
C ARG A 294 -18.95 24.38 -17.54
N LYS A 295 -19.37 23.20 -17.99
CA LYS A 295 -18.65 22.43 -19.01
C LYS A 295 -19.37 22.59 -20.34
N THR A 296 -18.66 23.00 -21.39
CA THR A 296 -19.21 23.14 -22.76
C THR A 296 -19.70 21.78 -23.30
N SER A 297 -19.08 20.68 -22.91
CA SER A 297 -19.46 19.30 -23.26
C SER A 297 -20.78 18.83 -22.63
N ALA A 298 -21.32 19.54 -21.63
CA ALA A 298 -22.54 19.18 -20.90
C ALA A 298 -23.70 20.15 -21.19
N ASN A 299 -23.76 20.75 -22.38
CA ASN A 299 -24.78 21.77 -22.76
C ASN A 299 -24.87 22.92 -21.74
N GLY A 300 -23.76 23.32 -21.14
CA GLY A 300 -23.70 24.37 -20.12
C GLY A 300 -24.19 23.98 -18.74
N ASN A 301 -24.52 22.71 -18.50
CA ASN A 301 -24.80 22.20 -17.15
C ASN A 301 -23.51 21.98 -16.33
N THR A 302 -23.65 22.08 -15.03
CA THR A 302 -22.57 21.77 -14.06
C THR A 302 -22.76 20.36 -13.55
N ASP A 303 -21.69 19.70 -13.13
CA ASP A 303 -21.78 18.35 -12.54
C ASP A 303 -22.72 18.32 -11.32
N ILE A 304 -22.68 19.35 -10.50
CA ILE A 304 -23.57 19.50 -9.35
C ILE A 304 -25.03 19.56 -9.80
N LYS A 305 -25.35 20.34 -10.84
CA LYS A 305 -26.72 20.45 -11.33
C LYS A 305 -27.23 19.15 -11.96
N ILE A 306 -26.34 18.38 -12.58
CA ILE A 306 -26.67 17.05 -13.11
C ILE A 306 -27.07 16.10 -11.96
N LEU A 307 -26.33 16.11 -10.84
CA LEU A 307 -26.65 15.33 -9.64
C LEU A 307 -27.99 15.78 -9.00
N GLU A 308 -28.22 17.09 -8.88
CA GLU A 308 -29.49 17.64 -8.36
C GLU A 308 -30.69 17.25 -9.24
N ASN A 309 -30.55 17.37 -10.55
CA ASN A 309 -31.58 16.98 -11.51
C ASN A 309 -31.88 15.47 -11.48
N ALA A 310 -30.88 14.67 -11.10
CA ALA A 310 -31.07 13.23 -10.89
C ALA A 310 -31.82 12.91 -9.58
N GLY A 311 -32.14 13.92 -8.75
CA GLY A 311 -32.92 13.78 -7.52
C GLY A 311 -32.08 13.51 -6.27
N PHE A 312 -30.75 13.61 -6.33
CA PHE A 312 -29.90 13.48 -5.15
C PHE A 312 -29.91 14.77 -4.31
N THR A 313 -29.80 14.61 -3.00
CA THR A 313 -29.50 15.74 -2.11
C THR A 313 -28.01 16.07 -2.24
N VAL A 314 -27.68 17.28 -2.72
CA VAL A 314 -26.28 17.71 -2.90
C VAL A 314 -25.93 18.79 -1.88
N ARG A 315 -24.80 18.64 -1.19
CA ARG A 315 -24.31 19.61 -0.21
C ARG A 315 -22.83 19.88 -0.46
N TYR A 316 -22.45 21.13 -0.60
CA TYR A 316 -21.08 21.56 -0.84
C TYR A 316 -20.82 22.95 -0.29
N HIS A 317 -19.55 23.28 -0.09
CA HIS A 317 -19.16 24.65 0.30
C HIS A 317 -19.19 25.58 -0.90
N ARG A 318 -19.70 26.80 -0.72
CA ARG A 318 -19.68 27.81 -1.79
C ARG A 318 -18.27 28.22 -2.23
N GLN A 319 -17.31 28.17 -1.29
CA GLN A 319 -15.90 28.38 -1.56
C GLN A 319 -15.16 27.05 -1.36
N HIS A 320 -14.13 26.83 -2.15
CA HIS A 320 -13.32 25.63 -2.04
C HIS A 320 -12.63 25.62 -0.67
N PRO A 321 -12.82 24.60 0.18
CA PRO A 321 -12.15 24.52 1.46
C PRO A 321 -10.63 24.41 1.27
N LEU A 322 -9.87 25.04 2.17
CA LEU A 322 -8.43 24.92 2.12
C LEU A 322 -8.00 23.43 2.24
N VAL A 323 -7.05 23.02 1.44
CA VAL A 323 -6.52 21.64 1.46
C VAL A 323 -6.06 21.25 2.86
N LYS A 324 -5.39 22.18 3.57
CA LYS A 324 -4.96 21.97 4.96
C LYS A 324 -6.13 21.66 5.91
N ASP A 325 -7.27 22.31 5.74
CA ASP A 325 -8.43 22.11 6.62
C ASP A 325 -9.09 20.76 6.34
N ARG A 326 -9.13 20.32 5.06
CA ARG A 326 -9.59 18.97 4.70
C ARG A 326 -8.69 17.89 5.28
N ILE A 327 -7.37 18.04 5.17
CA ILE A 327 -6.37 17.13 5.74
C ILE A 327 -6.53 17.03 7.26
N ASN A 328 -6.63 18.16 7.94
CA ASN A 328 -6.77 18.19 9.39
C ASN A 328 -8.09 17.57 9.86
N SER A 329 -9.21 17.85 9.18
CA SER A 329 -10.51 17.25 9.49
C SER A 329 -10.45 15.72 9.32
N ALA A 330 -9.84 15.22 8.25
CA ALA A 330 -9.68 13.80 8.01
C ALA A 330 -8.83 13.12 9.09
N ASN A 331 -7.65 13.66 9.40
CA ASN A 331 -6.78 13.08 10.42
C ASN A 331 -7.40 13.11 11.81
N SER A 332 -8.24 14.11 12.14
CA SER A 332 -8.98 14.13 13.41
C SER A 332 -9.97 13.00 13.58
N LEU A 333 -10.51 12.46 12.44
CA LEU A 333 -11.39 11.29 12.46
C LEU A 333 -10.60 9.98 12.47
N PHE A 334 -9.46 9.96 11.77
CA PHE A 334 -8.62 8.76 11.66
C PHE A 334 -7.89 8.44 12.96
N PHE A 335 -7.64 9.44 13.79
CA PHE A 335 -6.89 9.30 15.03
C PHE A 335 -7.47 8.24 15.95
N GLN A 336 -6.60 7.35 16.46
CA GLN A 336 -6.96 6.37 17.49
C GLN A 336 -6.95 7.04 18.86
N ARG A 337 -8.06 6.96 19.57
CA ARG A 337 -8.23 7.49 20.93
C ARG A 337 -7.60 6.54 21.96
N ASP A 338 -7.46 7.01 23.20
CA ASP A 338 -6.89 6.23 24.32
C ASP A 338 -7.69 4.94 24.60
N ASP A 339 -9.00 4.94 24.37
CA ASP A 339 -9.88 3.77 24.46
C ASP A 339 -9.78 2.81 23.27
N LYS A 340 -8.80 3.02 22.38
CA LYS A 340 -8.58 2.30 21.12
C LYS A 340 -9.69 2.47 20.07
N SER A 341 -10.69 3.32 20.30
CA SER A 341 -11.70 3.65 19.30
C SER A 341 -11.18 4.68 18.29
N THR A 342 -11.84 4.75 17.14
CA THR A 342 -11.63 5.79 16.12
C THR A 342 -12.99 6.29 15.65
N ARG A 343 -13.03 7.49 15.05
CA ARG A 343 -14.25 8.06 14.49
C ARG A 343 -14.44 7.72 13.00
N PHE A 344 -13.47 7.07 12.40
CA PHE A 344 -13.52 6.65 11.00
C PHE A 344 -13.14 5.19 10.87
N TYR A 345 -14.03 4.43 10.22
CA TYR A 345 -13.77 3.06 9.81
C TYR A 345 -13.88 2.93 8.30
N ILE A 346 -13.20 1.95 7.74
CA ILE A 346 -13.25 1.63 6.32
C ILE A 346 -13.26 0.11 6.09
N ASP A 347 -14.16 -0.34 5.22
CA ASP A 347 -14.21 -1.75 4.83
C ASP A 347 -12.97 -2.15 4.02
N PRO A 348 -12.35 -3.31 4.30
CA PRO A 348 -11.19 -3.81 3.55
C PRO A 348 -11.40 -3.93 2.03
N LYS A 349 -12.65 -4.00 1.56
CA LYS A 349 -12.95 -4.03 0.13
C LYS A 349 -12.72 -2.69 -0.58
N CYS A 350 -12.67 -1.56 0.16
CA CYS A 350 -12.40 -0.21 -0.35
C CYS A 350 -10.90 -0.03 -0.64
N LYS A 351 -10.36 -0.82 -1.56
CA LYS A 351 -8.92 -0.93 -1.80
C LYS A 351 -8.30 0.35 -2.35
N HIS A 352 -9.01 1.05 -3.24
CA HIS A 352 -8.52 2.31 -3.82
C HIS A 352 -8.45 3.42 -2.77
N THR A 353 -9.48 3.55 -1.93
CA THR A 353 -9.49 4.51 -0.82
C THR A 353 -8.40 4.20 0.20
N ILE A 354 -8.26 2.93 0.61
CA ILE A 354 -7.20 2.51 1.54
C ILE A 354 -5.82 2.81 0.95
N LYS A 355 -5.59 2.47 -0.32
CA LYS A 355 -4.32 2.74 -1.00
C LYS A 355 -4.03 4.25 -1.07
N SER A 356 -5.02 5.06 -1.40
CA SER A 356 -4.92 6.51 -1.38
C SER A 356 -4.53 7.05 0.00
N LEU A 357 -5.21 6.61 1.07
CA LEU A 357 -4.90 7.02 2.44
C LEU A 357 -3.49 6.60 2.90
N GLN A 358 -2.98 5.48 2.41
CA GLN A 358 -1.68 4.94 2.78
C GLN A 358 -0.52 5.52 1.96
N GLN A 359 -0.76 6.01 0.75
CA GLN A 359 0.30 6.38 -0.19
C GLN A 359 0.28 7.85 -0.62
N PHE A 360 -0.82 8.58 -0.41
CA PHE A 360 -0.86 9.99 -0.74
C PHE A 360 0.06 10.80 0.18
N CYS A 361 1.07 11.44 -0.41
CA CYS A 361 2.12 12.15 0.31
C CYS A 361 2.28 13.60 -0.16
N TYR A 362 3.09 14.35 0.57
CA TYR A 362 3.57 15.65 0.11
C TYR A 362 4.73 15.46 -0.87
N LYS A 363 4.89 16.40 -1.82
CA LYS A 363 6.10 16.49 -2.64
C LYS A 363 7.32 16.65 -1.73
N GLU A 364 8.43 16.05 -2.15
CA GLU A 364 9.68 16.03 -1.39
C GLU A 364 10.05 17.44 -0.91
N ASP A 365 10.42 17.55 0.36
CA ASP A 365 10.78 18.81 1.04
C ASP A 365 9.73 19.94 0.99
N THR A 366 8.46 19.61 0.75
CA THR A 366 7.37 20.60 0.71
C THR A 366 6.19 20.19 1.58
N GLN A 367 5.24 21.14 1.79
CA GLN A 367 3.90 20.87 2.34
C GLN A 367 2.82 20.89 1.25
N ILE A 368 3.21 20.70 -0.01
CA ILE A 368 2.30 20.66 -1.16
C ILE A 368 1.97 19.19 -1.46
N PRO A 369 0.69 18.78 -1.43
CA PRO A 369 0.30 17.43 -1.79
C PRO A 369 0.75 17.04 -3.21
N ASP A 370 1.29 15.84 -3.34
CA ASP A 370 1.76 15.31 -4.63
C ASP A 370 0.61 14.73 -5.45
N LYS A 371 -0.03 15.59 -6.22
CA LYS A 371 -1.14 15.23 -7.10
C LYS A 371 -0.71 14.44 -8.35
N ASP A 372 0.57 14.44 -8.67
CA ASP A 372 1.11 13.70 -9.82
C ASP A 372 1.18 12.19 -9.54
N SER A 373 1.10 11.81 -8.25
CA SER A 373 1.07 10.41 -7.81
C SER A 373 -0.23 9.65 -8.14
N GLY A 374 -1.33 10.36 -8.44
CA GLY A 374 -2.65 9.79 -8.72
C GLY A 374 -3.38 9.22 -7.49
N PHE A 375 -2.85 9.45 -6.27
CA PHE A 375 -3.48 9.03 -5.02
C PHE A 375 -4.38 10.09 -4.39
N ASP A 376 -4.49 11.27 -5.01
CA ASP A 376 -5.30 12.39 -4.52
C ASP A 376 -6.81 12.18 -4.73
N HIS A 377 -7.23 11.55 -5.80
CA HIS A 377 -8.65 11.49 -6.19
C HIS A 377 -9.57 10.86 -5.15
N MET A 378 -9.22 9.67 -4.63
CA MET A 378 -10.03 9.03 -3.57
C MET A 378 -9.92 9.77 -2.23
N PHE A 379 -8.74 10.35 -1.93
CA PHE A 379 -8.57 11.20 -0.75
C PHE A 379 -9.44 12.46 -0.85
N ASP A 380 -9.45 13.11 -1.99
CA ASP A 380 -10.25 14.32 -2.23
C ASP A 380 -11.75 13.97 -2.16
N ALA A 381 -12.20 12.91 -2.82
CA ALA A 381 -13.58 12.42 -2.72
C ALA A 381 -14.02 12.18 -1.26
N LEU A 382 -13.21 11.48 -0.48
CA LEU A 382 -13.49 11.20 0.92
C LEU A 382 -13.54 12.47 1.77
N THR A 383 -12.56 13.37 1.58
CA THR A 383 -12.36 14.50 2.48
C THR A 383 -13.30 15.66 2.23
N TYR A 384 -13.94 15.78 1.07
CA TYR A 384 -15.04 16.75 0.87
C TYR A 384 -16.21 16.45 1.80
N ALA A 385 -16.62 15.20 1.94
CA ALA A 385 -17.67 14.82 2.87
C ALA A 385 -17.24 14.98 4.34
N ILE A 386 -16.02 14.53 4.68
CA ILE A 386 -15.50 14.64 6.05
C ILE A 386 -15.43 16.09 6.51
N GLN A 387 -14.83 16.97 5.71
CA GLN A 387 -14.64 18.36 6.11
C GLN A 387 -15.98 19.11 6.24
N PHE A 388 -16.95 18.80 5.39
CA PHE A 388 -18.29 19.38 5.49
C PHE A 388 -19.02 18.95 6.78
N LEU A 389 -18.92 17.70 7.14
CA LEU A 389 -19.63 17.11 8.28
C LEU A 389 -18.92 17.30 9.62
N PHE A 390 -17.58 17.43 9.59
CA PHE A 390 -16.72 17.50 10.77
C PHE A 390 -15.63 18.59 10.61
N PRO A 391 -15.97 19.84 10.38
CA PRO A 391 -14.98 20.90 10.28
C PRO A 391 -14.25 21.10 11.61
N ILE A 392 -12.93 21.27 11.59
CA ILE A 392 -12.13 21.55 12.79
C ILE A 392 -12.41 22.97 13.29
N ASN A 393 -12.46 23.93 12.37
CA ASN A 393 -12.84 25.30 12.68
C ASN A 393 -14.34 25.47 12.46
N LYS A 394 -15.14 25.41 13.53
CA LYS A 394 -16.50 25.93 13.45
C LYS A 394 -16.35 27.43 13.18
N GLU A 395 -16.82 27.95 12.06
CA GLU A 395 -17.08 29.36 11.90
C GLU A 395 -17.93 29.79 13.10
N VAL A 396 -17.37 30.63 13.96
CA VAL A 396 -18.17 31.31 15.00
C VAL A 396 -19.10 32.19 14.18
N GLU A 397 -20.39 31.81 14.08
CA GLU A 397 -21.42 32.71 13.57
C GLU A 397 -21.26 34.01 14.37
N ARG A 398 -20.74 35.05 13.72
CA ARG A 398 -20.75 36.38 14.26
C ARG A 398 -22.22 36.79 14.34
N VAL A 399 -22.82 36.58 15.49
CA VAL A 399 -24.10 37.19 15.82
C VAL A 399 -23.88 38.72 15.68
N ALA A 400 -24.47 39.31 14.67
CA ALA A 400 -24.42 40.73 14.47
C ALA A 400 -24.89 41.41 15.78
N PRO A 401 -24.16 42.41 16.32
CA PRO A 401 -24.58 43.08 17.51
C PRO A 401 -25.95 43.73 17.26
N ARG A 402 -26.95 43.36 18.07
CA ARG A 402 -28.25 44.03 18.08
C ARG A 402 -27.98 45.53 18.33
N ALA A 403 -28.31 46.36 17.36
CA ALA A 403 -28.33 47.79 17.53
C ALA A 403 -29.29 48.13 18.67
N PHE A 404 -28.76 48.55 19.80
CA PHE A 404 -29.55 49.20 20.84
C PHE A 404 -30.00 50.58 20.30
N GLY A 405 -31.27 50.66 19.95
CA GLY A 405 -31.90 51.91 19.62
C GLY A 405 -31.93 52.80 20.87
N HIS A 406 -31.16 53.86 20.85
CA HIS A 406 -31.38 55.00 21.77
C HIS A 406 -32.68 55.67 21.36
N GLN A 407 -33.73 55.45 22.17
CA GLN A 407 -34.82 56.41 22.29
C GLN A 407 -34.32 57.54 23.18
N LEU A 408 -34.14 58.74 22.64
CA LEU A 408 -34.05 59.96 23.35
C LEU A 408 -35.45 60.61 23.37
N ALA A 409 -35.95 60.87 24.57
CA ALA A 409 -37.11 61.73 24.86
C ALA A 409 -36.78 63.16 24.61
#